data_66bbc4058f38b1a8b6bc1eb6bf9c0725
#
_entry.id   66bbc4058f38b1a8b6bc1eb6bf9c0725
#
_cell.length_a   1.000
_cell.length_b   1.000
_cell.length_c   1.000
_cell.angle_alpha   90.00
_cell.angle_beta   90.00
_cell.angle_gamma   90.00
#
_symmetry.space_group_name_H-M   'P 1'
#
loop_
_entity.id
_entity.type
_entity.pdbx_description
1 polymer ?
#
loop_
_entity_poly.entity_id
_entity_poly.type
_entity_poly.pdbx_seq_one_letter_code
_entity_poly.pdbx_strand_id
1 'polypeptide(L)'
;LLQPGDIWIMTSANRSDEPIAYKDEDAMERLRAIADAFLIHNREIAHRVDDSVLRIAAGAPRFLRRSRGYVPAPIRLAAAETEAPVVLACGAELKNTFCVTKGPLAFLSEHIGDLANQATLASYEDIIVHYEKIFTLQPRLLACDLHPDYLSTGYARQRAAREGLPLTYVQHHHAHIASVLAEHGEA
;
A
#
# COMPACT_ATOMS: atom_id res chain seq x y z
N LEU A 1 12.45 -7.41 29.38
CA LEU A 1 12.87 -8.65 28.71
C LEU A 1 14.30 -8.55 28.15
N LEU A 2 14.73 -7.39 27.64
CA LEU A 2 16.09 -7.17 27.12
C LEU A 2 17.07 -6.88 28.26
N GLN A 3 18.24 -7.53 28.24
CA GLN A 3 19.36 -7.26 29.12
C GLN A 3 20.45 -6.45 28.37
N PRO A 4 21.26 -5.63 29.05
CA PRO A 4 22.38 -4.97 28.42
C PRO A 4 23.33 -5.99 27.79
N GLY A 5 23.58 -5.89 26.48
CA GLY A 5 24.42 -6.81 25.72
C GLY A 5 23.66 -7.87 24.93
N ASP A 6 22.34 -8.00 25.08
CA ASP A 6 21.53 -8.90 24.25
C ASP A 6 21.51 -8.43 22.79
N ILE A 7 21.66 -9.38 21.89
CA ILE A 7 21.51 -9.17 20.45
C ILE A 7 20.29 -9.98 19.98
N TRP A 8 19.29 -9.27 19.47
CA TRP A 8 18.05 -9.88 19.02
C TRP A 8 17.90 -9.72 17.50
N ILE A 9 17.53 -10.80 16.83
CA ILE A 9 17.12 -10.76 15.43
C ILE A 9 15.62 -10.52 15.43
N MET A 10 15.20 -9.42 14.79
CA MET A 10 13.80 -9.05 14.68
C MET A 10 13.38 -9.11 13.22
N THR A 11 12.25 -9.78 12.96
CA THR A 11 11.67 -9.91 11.64
C THR A 11 10.14 -9.81 11.71
N SER A 12 9.48 -9.66 10.55
CA SER A 12 8.03 -9.66 10.46
C SER A 12 7.44 -11.04 10.79
N ALA A 13 6.25 -11.05 11.40
CA ALA A 13 5.53 -12.27 11.76
C ALA A 13 4.72 -12.81 10.57
N ASN A 14 5.39 -13.50 9.64
CA ASN A 14 4.78 -14.12 8.46
C ASN A 14 5.57 -15.34 8.00
N ARG A 15 4.94 -16.20 7.22
CA ARG A 15 5.65 -17.17 6.38
C ARG A 15 6.20 -16.45 5.14
N SER A 16 7.23 -17.02 4.50
CA SER A 16 7.77 -16.49 3.26
C SER A 16 6.66 -16.28 2.22
N ASP A 17 6.70 -15.13 1.57
CA ASP A 17 5.77 -14.72 0.52
C ASP A 17 4.29 -14.59 0.95
N GLU A 18 4.05 -14.62 2.27
CA GLU A 18 2.73 -14.37 2.83
C GLU A 18 2.68 -13.01 3.53
N PRO A 19 1.49 -12.39 3.61
CA PRO A 19 1.29 -11.17 4.38
C PRO A 19 1.54 -11.36 5.88
N ILE A 20 1.99 -10.30 6.57
CA ILE A 20 2.17 -10.29 8.03
C ILE A 20 0.86 -10.68 8.72
N ALA A 21 0.95 -11.64 9.64
CA ALA A 21 -0.16 -11.99 10.53
C ALA A 21 -0.37 -10.86 11.56
N TYR A 22 -1.60 -10.36 11.66
CA TYR A 22 -1.95 -9.26 12.56
C TYR A 22 -3.15 -9.55 13.45
N LYS A 23 -3.89 -10.62 13.16
CA LYS A 23 -4.96 -11.16 14.02
C LYS A 23 -4.38 -12.27 14.88
N ASP A 24 -4.75 -12.30 16.15
CA ASP A 24 -4.18 -13.25 17.11
C ASP A 24 -4.44 -14.71 16.71
N GLU A 25 -5.66 -15.03 16.26
CA GLU A 25 -6.03 -16.38 15.83
C GLU A 25 -5.25 -16.82 14.59
N ASP A 26 -5.14 -15.93 13.59
CA ASP A 26 -4.37 -16.18 12.36
C ASP A 26 -2.88 -16.38 12.67
N ALA A 27 -2.32 -15.55 13.56
CA ALA A 27 -0.92 -15.68 13.99
C ALA A 27 -0.68 -17.02 14.69
N MET A 28 -1.56 -17.40 15.63
CA MET A 28 -1.44 -18.66 16.35
C MET A 28 -1.58 -19.88 15.45
N GLU A 29 -2.44 -19.81 14.42
CA GLU A 29 -2.60 -20.92 13.47
C GLU A 29 -1.41 -21.02 12.50
N ARG A 30 -1.04 -19.91 11.86
CA ARG A 30 -0.04 -19.92 10.78
C ARG A 30 1.38 -20.03 11.26
N LEU A 31 1.69 -19.50 12.45
CA LEU A 31 3.06 -19.37 12.94
C LEU A 31 3.42 -20.37 14.05
N ARG A 32 2.49 -21.22 14.51
CA ARG A 32 2.75 -22.20 15.58
C ARG A 32 3.87 -23.19 15.30
N ALA A 33 4.21 -23.40 14.03
CA ALA A 33 5.32 -24.26 13.63
C ALA A 33 6.67 -23.52 13.60
N ILE A 34 6.67 -22.21 13.81
CA ILE A 34 7.84 -21.32 13.73
C ILE A 34 8.13 -20.71 15.11
N ALA A 35 7.09 -20.28 15.82
CA ALA A 35 7.21 -19.58 17.10
C ALA A 35 6.94 -20.51 18.28
N ASP A 36 7.82 -20.45 19.31
CA ASP A 36 7.66 -21.20 20.56
C ASP A 36 6.66 -20.53 21.51
N ALA A 37 6.47 -19.23 21.40
CA ALA A 37 5.56 -18.46 22.24
C ALA A 37 4.99 -17.24 21.50
N PHE A 38 3.79 -16.81 21.92
CA PHE A 38 3.11 -15.62 21.39
C PHE A 38 2.85 -14.62 22.52
N LEU A 39 3.28 -13.38 22.34
CA LEU A 39 2.89 -12.27 23.19
C LEU A 39 1.77 -11.51 22.51
N ILE A 40 0.56 -11.69 22.99
CA ILE A 40 -0.65 -11.05 22.46
C ILE A 40 -1.16 -9.96 23.39
N HIS A 41 -2.08 -9.13 22.90
CA HIS A 41 -2.73 -8.07 23.68
C HIS A 41 -4.24 -7.99 23.34
N ASN A 42 -5.00 -7.34 24.19
CA ASN A 42 -6.46 -7.23 24.08
C ASN A 42 -6.94 -6.05 23.22
N ARG A 43 -6.06 -5.42 22.45
CA ARG A 43 -6.38 -4.32 21.53
C ARG A 43 -6.24 -4.80 20.10
N GLU A 44 -7.34 -4.81 19.36
CA GLU A 44 -7.31 -5.19 17.94
C GLU A 44 -6.38 -4.28 17.12
N ILE A 45 -5.65 -4.91 16.20
CA ILE A 45 -4.91 -4.24 15.15
C ILE A 45 -5.87 -4.06 13.98
N ALA A 46 -6.19 -2.81 13.62
CA ALA A 46 -7.20 -2.49 12.62
C ALA A 46 -6.83 -3.02 11.22
N HIS A 47 -5.56 -2.91 10.85
CA HIS A 47 -4.99 -3.48 9.62
C HIS A 47 -3.46 -3.62 9.77
N ARG A 48 -2.87 -4.46 8.95
CA ARG A 48 -1.42 -4.64 8.94
C ARG A 48 -0.74 -3.49 8.21
N VAL A 49 0.46 -3.15 8.64
CA VAL A 49 1.32 -2.15 7.99
C VAL A 49 2.76 -2.62 8.11
N ASP A 50 3.44 -2.74 6.98
CA ASP A 50 4.88 -3.02 6.93
C ASP A 50 5.70 -1.86 7.50
N ASP A 51 6.94 -2.14 7.87
CA ASP A 51 7.87 -1.08 8.27
C ASP A 51 8.39 -0.32 7.04
N SER A 52 8.56 0.99 7.22
CA SER A 52 9.24 1.81 6.23
C SER A 52 10.73 1.48 6.19
N VAL A 53 11.31 1.53 5.00
CA VAL A 53 12.74 1.32 4.77
C VAL A 53 13.32 2.55 4.09
N LEU A 54 14.32 3.15 4.74
CA LEU A 54 14.99 4.35 4.24
C LEU A 54 16.51 4.14 4.25
N ARG A 55 17.18 4.92 3.42
CA ARG A 55 18.64 5.11 3.52
C ARG A 55 18.96 6.59 3.46
N ILE A 56 20.09 6.98 4.03
CA ILE A 56 20.63 8.32 3.82
C ILE A 56 21.47 8.30 2.55
N ALA A 57 21.12 9.15 1.60
CA ALA A 57 21.86 9.36 0.37
C ALA A 57 21.92 10.85 0.06
N ALA A 58 23.11 11.37 -0.28
CA ALA A 58 23.36 12.79 -0.51
C ALA A 58 22.87 13.69 0.65
N GLY A 59 23.06 13.23 1.89
CA GLY A 59 22.68 13.98 3.10
C GLY A 59 21.18 14.03 3.42
N ALA A 60 20.34 13.34 2.68
CA ALA A 60 18.90 13.30 2.86
C ALA A 60 18.34 11.88 2.95
N PRO A 61 17.22 11.65 3.68
CA PRO A 61 16.54 10.36 3.67
C PRO A 61 15.93 10.09 2.30
N ARG A 62 16.10 8.85 1.83
CA ARG A 62 15.51 8.33 0.58
C ARG A 62 14.72 7.07 0.91
N PHE A 63 13.47 7.05 0.51
CA PHE A 63 12.61 5.90 0.71
C PHE A 63 12.95 4.78 -0.25
N LEU A 64 13.10 3.57 0.30
CA LEU A 64 13.07 2.31 -0.45
C LEU A 64 11.70 1.65 -0.32
N ARG A 65 11.04 1.86 0.83
CA ARG A 65 9.66 1.49 1.10
C ARG A 65 9.03 2.57 1.97
N ARG A 66 7.92 3.15 1.53
CA ARG A 66 7.15 4.13 2.28
C ARG A 66 5.94 3.43 2.89
N SER A 67 5.91 3.33 4.22
CA SER A 67 4.89 2.60 4.95
C SER A 67 4.69 3.19 6.36
N ARG A 68 4.74 2.39 7.41
CA ARG A 68 4.51 2.81 8.80
C ARG A 68 5.28 4.08 9.17
N GLY A 69 4.58 5.03 9.80
CA GLY A 69 5.13 6.32 10.25
C GLY A 69 5.14 7.42 9.18
N TYR A 70 4.93 7.07 7.90
CA TYR A 70 4.93 8.01 6.79
C TYR A 70 3.61 8.00 6.01
N VAL A 71 2.94 6.88 5.94
CA VAL A 71 1.58 6.81 5.41
C VAL A 71 0.59 7.06 6.54
N PRO A 72 -0.56 7.65 6.28
CA PRO A 72 -1.10 8.13 5.00
C PRO A 72 -0.84 9.62 4.72
N ALA A 73 0.28 10.21 5.19
CA ALA A 73 0.58 11.61 4.89
C ALA A 73 0.57 11.85 3.37
N PRO A 74 -0.17 12.86 2.86
CA PRO A 74 -0.31 13.06 1.43
C PRO A 74 0.93 13.66 0.79
N ILE A 75 1.07 13.43 -0.52
CA ILE A 75 1.96 14.16 -1.42
C ILE A 75 1.14 15.21 -2.12
N ARG A 76 1.66 16.44 -2.23
CA ARG A 76 0.99 17.51 -2.98
C ARG A 76 1.41 17.45 -4.44
N LEU A 77 0.45 17.29 -5.32
CA LEU A 77 0.65 17.30 -6.78
C LEU A 77 0.67 18.74 -7.28
N ALA A 78 1.76 19.14 -7.92
CA ALA A 78 1.96 20.52 -8.38
C ALA A 78 0.95 20.94 -9.47
N ALA A 79 0.63 20.04 -10.40
CA ALA A 79 -0.25 20.28 -11.54
C ALA A 79 -1.73 20.01 -11.28
N ALA A 80 -2.13 19.53 -10.07
CA ALA A 80 -3.51 19.14 -9.82
C ALA A 80 -4.36 20.33 -9.35
N GLU A 81 -5.54 20.46 -9.93
CA GLU A 81 -6.54 21.45 -9.56
C GLU A 81 -7.25 21.07 -8.25
N THR A 82 -7.76 22.07 -7.53
CA THR A 82 -8.49 21.86 -6.27
C THR A 82 -9.77 21.03 -6.47
N GLU A 83 -10.44 21.22 -7.60
CA GLU A 83 -11.69 20.54 -7.97
C GLU A 83 -11.47 19.27 -8.82
N ALA A 84 -10.22 18.78 -8.89
CA ALA A 84 -9.92 17.55 -9.61
C ALA A 84 -10.74 16.38 -9.06
N PRO A 85 -11.26 15.48 -9.93
CA PRO A 85 -12.03 14.34 -9.48
C PRO A 85 -11.19 13.41 -8.58
N VAL A 86 -11.87 12.72 -7.68
CA VAL A 86 -11.22 11.67 -6.87
C VAL A 86 -10.84 10.52 -7.79
N VAL A 87 -9.55 10.23 -7.87
CA VAL A 87 -8.98 9.12 -8.66
C VAL A 87 -8.48 8.04 -7.73
N LEU A 88 -8.83 6.79 -8.00
CA LEU A 88 -8.15 5.63 -7.44
C LEU A 88 -7.18 5.07 -8.49
N ALA A 89 -5.90 5.23 -8.26
CA ALA A 89 -4.83 4.63 -9.06
C ALA A 89 -4.40 3.31 -8.42
N CYS A 90 -4.64 2.20 -9.13
CA CYS A 90 -4.54 0.84 -8.60
C CYS A 90 -3.11 0.29 -8.46
N GLY A 91 -2.11 1.01 -8.98
CA GLY A 91 -0.72 0.54 -8.97
C GLY A 91 -0.44 -0.60 -9.94
N ALA A 92 0.75 -1.17 -9.85
CA ALA A 92 1.19 -2.30 -10.67
C ALA A 92 1.12 -3.62 -9.87
N GLU A 93 1.87 -4.65 -10.27
CA GLU A 93 1.84 -5.99 -9.65
C GLU A 93 2.85 -6.13 -8.52
N LEU A 94 4.12 -5.79 -8.79
CA LEU A 94 5.21 -5.96 -7.84
C LEU A 94 5.36 -4.76 -6.91
N LYS A 95 5.60 -5.03 -5.62
CA LYS A 95 5.74 -4.00 -4.57
C LYS A 95 4.59 -2.99 -4.61
N ASN A 96 3.39 -3.50 -4.81
CA ASN A 96 2.20 -2.70 -5.03
C ASN A 96 1.97 -1.69 -3.90
N THR A 97 1.58 -0.51 -4.31
CA THR A 97 0.89 0.52 -3.55
C THR A 97 -0.19 1.10 -4.45
N PHE A 98 -1.35 1.42 -3.90
CA PHE A 98 -2.32 2.24 -4.62
C PHE A 98 -2.23 3.70 -4.18
N CYS A 99 -2.89 4.58 -4.91
CA CYS A 99 -3.00 5.98 -4.56
C CYS A 99 -4.44 6.46 -4.72
N VAL A 100 -4.94 7.23 -3.75
CA VAL A 100 -6.24 7.91 -3.88
C VAL A 100 -6.01 9.41 -3.84
N THR A 101 -6.63 10.16 -4.75
CA THR A 101 -6.49 11.62 -4.79
C THR A 101 -7.68 12.35 -4.14
N LYS A 102 -7.40 13.54 -3.60
CA LYS A 102 -8.42 14.51 -3.14
C LYS A 102 -7.95 15.91 -3.51
N GLY A 103 -8.51 16.46 -4.59
CA GLY A 103 -7.98 17.69 -5.18
C GLY A 103 -6.46 17.55 -5.45
N PRO A 104 -5.63 18.47 -4.97
CA PRO A 104 -4.18 18.43 -5.21
C PRO A 104 -3.42 17.47 -4.29
N LEU A 105 -4.10 16.66 -3.47
CA LEU A 105 -3.47 15.75 -2.52
C LEU A 105 -3.56 14.31 -3.04
N ALA A 106 -2.42 13.62 -3.03
CA ALA A 106 -2.28 12.20 -3.35
C ALA A 106 -1.95 11.41 -2.07
N PHE A 107 -2.82 10.50 -1.70
CA PHE A 107 -2.65 9.62 -0.54
C PHE A 107 -2.20 8.24 -1.03
N LEU A 108 -0.91 7.96 -0.88
CA LEU A 108 -0.39 6.64 -1.18
C LEU A 108 -0.73 5.68 -0.04
N SER A 109 -1.06 4.44 -0.41
CA SER A 109 -1.17 3.38 0.58
C SER A 109 0.18 3.03 1.18
N GLU A 110 0.14 2.29 2.29
CA GLU A 110 1.29 1.52 2.74
C GLU A 110 1.75 0.52 1.68
N HIS A 111 2.94 0.01 1.85
CA HIS A 111 3.45 -1.08 1.03
C HIS A 111 2.59 -2.34 1.23
N ILE A 112 1.99 -2.81 0.15
CA ILE A 112 1.15 -4.02 0.14
C ILE A 112 1.98 -5.25 -0.25
N GLY A 113 2.92 -5.06 -1.16
CA GLY A 113 3.78 -6.12 -1.67
C GLY A 113 3.33 -6.64 -3.02
N ASP A 114 3.82 -7.83 -3.37
CA ASP A 114 3.54 -8.42 -4.67
C ASP A 114 2.15 -9.05 -4.68
N LEU A 115 1.30 -8.64 -5.63
CA LEU A 115 -0.06 -9.15 -5.78
C LEU A 115 -0.10 -10.53 -6.45
N ALA A 116 0.84 -11.42 -6.09
CA ALA A 116 1.00 -12.71 -6.73
C ALA A 116 0.06 -13.81 -6.20
N ASN A 117 -0.71 -13.52 -5.15
CA ASN A 117 -1.60 -14.49 -4.52
C ASN A 117 -2.91 -13.87 -4.01
N GLN A 118 -3.91 -14.72 -3.78
CA GLN A 118 -5.25 -14.30 -3.36
C GLN A 118 -5.28 -13.60 -1.99
N ALA A 119 -4.40 -13.98 -1.06
CA ALA A 119 -4.38 -13.39 0.27
C ALA A 119 -3.87 -11.94 0.23
N THR A 120 -2.87 -11.67 -0.61
CA THR A 120 -2.37 -10.30 -0.82
C THR A 120 -3.40 -9.44 -1.57
N LEU A 121 -4.09 -10.02 -2.57
CA LEU A 121 -5.16 -9.32 -3.28
C LEU A 121 -6.32 -8.96 -2.33
N ALA A 122 -6.78 -9.89 -1.51
CA ALA A 122 -7.84 -9.61 -0.53
C ALA A 122 -7.43 -8.47 0.43
N SER A 123 -6.19 -8.49 0.88
CA SER A 123 -5.68 -7.40 1.72
C SER A 123 -5.59 -6.06 0.99
N TYR A 124 -5.20 -6.07 -0.27
CA TYR A 124 -5.20 -4.88 -1.12
C TYR A 124 -6.61 -4.27 -1.22
N GLU A 125 -7.63 -5.09 -1.44
CA GLU A 125 -9.03 -4.67 -1.49
C GLU A 125 -9.51 -4.08 -0.16
N ASP A 126 -9.20 -4.74 0.95
CA ASP A 126 -9.54 -4.28 2.30
C ASP A 126 -8.91 -2.91 2.62
N ILE A 127 -7.64 -2.72 2.25
CA ILE A 127 -6.93 -1.46 2.49
C ILE A 127 -7.51 -0.33 1.63
N ILE A 128 -7.91 -0.58 0.38
CA ILE A 128 -8.61 0.42 -0.45
C ILE A 128 -9.90 0.88 0.24
N VAL A 129 -10.75 -0.06 0.68
CA VAL A 129 -11.99 0.25 1.38
C VAL A 129 -11.72 1.04 2.66
N HIS A 130 -10.65 0.71 3.38
CA HIS A 130 -10.24 1.43 4.58
C HIS A 130 -9.86 2.89 4.28
N TYR A 131 -9.06 3.13 3.23
CA TYR A 131 -8.69 4.49 2.80
C TYR A 131 -9.90 5.32 2.37
N GLU A 132 -10.78 4.75 1.57
CA GLU A 132 -12.02 5.42 1.16
C GLU A 132 -12.86 5.84 2.35
N LYS A 133 -12.94 4.97 3.37
CA LYS A 133 -13.69 5.23 4.59
C LYS A 133 -13.03 6.31 5.46
N ILE A 134 -11.71 6.21 5.73
CA ILE A 134 -11.00 7.18 6.59
C ILE A 134 -11.05 8.58 6.00
N PHE A 135 -10.79 8.70 4.70
CA PHE A 135 -10.73 10.00 4.02
C PHE A 135 -12.07 10.46 3.48
N THR A 136 -13.13 9.64 3.64
CA THR A 136 -14.47 9.90 3.10
C THR A 136 -14.39 10.19 1.60
N LEU A 137 -13.74 9.30 0.86
CA LEU A 137 -13.51 9.42 -0.57
C LEU A 137 -14.41 8.46 -1.35
N GLN A 138 -14.88 8.96 -2.49
CA GLN A 138 -15.61 8.16 -3.48
C GLN A 138 -14.95 8.38 -4.84
N PRO A 139 -14.18 7.40 -5.35
CA PRO A 139 -13.55 7.50 -6.65
C PRO A 139 -14.57 7.80 -7.76
N ARG A 140 -14.19 8.68 -8.65
CA ARG A 140 -14.95 9.04 -9.86
C ARG A 140 -14.26 8.57 -11.13
N LEU A 141 -13.02 8.15 -11.00
CA LEU A 141 -12.18 7.61 -12.06
C LEU A 141 -11.26 6.56 -11.47
N LEU A 142 -11.05 5.47 -12.19
CA LEU A 142 -10.02 4.48 -11.88
C LEU A 142 -8.86 4.62 -12.88
N ALA A 143 -7.63 4.45 -12.38
CA ALA A 143 -6.44 4.36 -13.20
C ALA A 143 -5.71 3.06 -12.89
N CYS A 144 -5.25 2.34 -13.90
CA CYS A 144 -4.49 1.10 -13.73
C CYS A 144 -3.37 0.99 -14.75
N ASP A 145 -2.46 0.05 -14.51
CA ASP A 145 -1.41 -0.30 -15.46
C ASP A 145 -2.02 -0.83 -16.77
N LEU A 146 -1.34 -0.57 -17.87
CA LEU A 146 -1.73 -1.09 -19.18
C LEU A 146 -1.55 -2.60 -19.30
N HIS A 147 -0.75 -3.23 -18.43
CA HIS A 147 -0.50 -4.67 -18.46
C HIS A 147 -1.78 -5.46 -18.17
N PRO A 148 -2.22 -6.35 -19.10
CA PRO A 148 -3.54 -6.96 -19.01
C PRO A 148 -3.68 -8.00 -17.89
N ASP A 149 -2.58 -8.64 -17.49
CA ASP A 149 -2.57 -9.79 -16.59
C ASP A 149 -2.27 -9.43 -15.13
N TYR A 150 -2.03 -8.14 -14.81
CA TYR A 150 -1.86 -7.74 -13.44
C TYR A 150 -3.14 -7.87 -12.63
N LEU A 151 -3.06 -8.42 -11.42
CA LEU A 151 -4.23 -8.55 -10.54
C LEU A 151 -4.80 -7.18 -10.17
N SER A 152 -3.96 -6.15 -10.00
CA SER A 152 -4.41 -4.77 -9.83
C SER A 152 -5.21 -4.25 -11.02
N THR A 153 -4.82 -4.58 -12.26
CA THR A 153 -5.55 -4.24 -13.47
C THR A 153 -6.88 -5.01 -13.55
N GLY A 154 -6.88 -6.29 -13.18
CA GLY A 154 -8.09 -7.11 -13.07
C GLY A 154 -9.10 -6.52 -12.09
N TYR A 155 -8.64 -6.15 -10.91
CA TYR A 155 -9.44 -5.46 -9.90
C TYR A 155 -10.05 -4.15 -10.44
N ALA A 156 -9.22 -3.30 -11.07
CA ALA A 156 -9.67 -2.02 -11.61
C ALA A 156 -10.79 -2.20 -12.65
N ARG A 157 -10.63 -3.18 -13.57
CA ARG A 157 -11.65 -3.51 -14.58
C ARG A 157 -12.96 -3.98 -13.96
N GLN A 158 -12.89 -4.91 -13.00
CA GLN A 158 -14.07 -5.45 -12.33
C GLN A 158 -14.80 -4.35 -11.56
N ARG A 159 -14.06 -3.52 -10.83
CA ARG A 159 -14.62 -2.43 -10.07
C ARG A 159 -15.23 -1.36 -10.96
N ALA A 160 -14.54 -0.94 -12.02
CA ALA A 160 -15.06 0.02 -12.98
C ALA A 160 -16.38 -0.44 -13.61
N ALA A 161 -16.46 -1.70 -14.01
CA ALA A 161 -17.68 -2.29 -14.56
C ALA A 161 -18.81 -2.36 -13.53
N ARG A 162 -18.52 -2.77 -12.30
CA ARG A 162 -19.51 -2.88 -11.21
C ARG A 162 -20.09 -1.52 -10.81
N GLU A 163 -19.27 -0.50 -10.76
CA GLU A 163 -19.63 0.83 -10.25
C GLU A 163 -19.97 1.84 -11.37
N GLY A 164 -19.83 1.45 -12.64
CA GLY A 164 -20.08 2.32 -13.78
C GLY A 164 -19.08 3.49 -13.89
N LEU A 165 -17.84 3.27 -13.45
CA LEU A 165 -16.81 4.30 -13.41
C LEU A 165 -15.95 4.26 -14.68
N PRO A 166 -15.49 5.42 -15.17
CA PRO A 166 -14.47 5.46 -16.22
C PRO A 166 -13.17 4.83 -15.74
N LEU A 167 -12.45 4.16 -16.65
CA LEU A 167 -11.17 3.51 -16.41
C LEU A 167 -10.14 4.03 -17.39
N THR A 168 -9.01 4.48 -16.87
CA THR A 168 -7.85 4.94 -17.65
C THR A 168 -6.71 3.95 -17.50
N TYR A 169 -6.10 3.57 -18.62
CA TYR A 169 -4.91 2.74 -18.65
C TYR A 169 -3.67 3.61 -18.79
N VAL A 170 -2.69 3.38 -17.93
CA VAL A 170 -1.44 4.14 -17.89
C VAL A 170 -0.28 3.24 -18.28
N GLN A 171 0.53 3.70 -19.23
CA GLN A 171 1.74 2.98 -19.62
C GLN A 171 2.74 2.95 -18.44
N HIS A 172 3.27 1.77 -18.13
CA HIS A 172 4.13 1.53 -16.97
C HIS A 172 5.32 2.50 -16.87
N HIS A 173 6.02 2.72 -17.98
CA HIS A 173 7.14 3.67 -18.02
C HIS A 173 6.71 5.12 -17.76
N HIS A 174 5.53 5.51 -18.23
CA HIS A 174 4.96 6.82 -17.94
C HIS A 174 4.70 6.96 -16.43
N ALA A 175 4.13 5.95 -15.80
CA ALA A 175 3.87 5.96 -14.36
C ALA A 175 5.17 6.13 -13.55
N HIS A 176 6.27 5.48 -13.93
CA HIS A 176 7.58 5.68 -13.30
C HIS A 176 8.08 7.11 -13.38
N ILE A 177 7.99 7.74 -14.56
CA ILE A 177 8.41 9.15 -14.73
C ILE A 177 7.51 10.08 -13.92
N ALA A 178 6.18 9.90 -14.04
CA ALA A 178 5.21 10.74 -13.34
C ALA A 178 5.37 10.66 -11.79
N SER A 179 5.69 9.49 -11.25
CA SER A 179 5.90 9.33 -9.81
C SER A 179 7.11 10.11 -9.31
N VAL A 180 8.21 10.12 -10.08
CA VAL A 180 9.42 10.90 -9.75
C VAL A 180 9.13 12.40 -9.81
N LEU A 181 8.44 12.87 -10.85
CA LEU A 181 8.04 14.28 -10.97
C LEU A 181 7.17 14.70 -9.79
N ALA A 182 6.16 13.90 -9.46
CA ALA A 182 5.26 14.18 -8.34
C ALA A 182 6.00 14.24 -6.99
N GLU A 183 6.97 13.35 -6.74
CA GLU A 183 7.78 13.33 -5.51
C GLU A 183 8.64 14.60 -5.39
N HIS A 184 9.11 15.15 -6.51
CA HIS A 184 9.94 16.35 -6.54
C HIS A 184 9.14 17.65 -6.73
N GLY A 185 7.80 17.58 -6.81
CA GLY A 185 6.95 18.73 -7.01
C GLY A 185 7.04 19.35 -8.40
N GLU A 186 7.51 18.58 -9.38
CA GLU A 186 7.59 18.96 -10.77
C GLU A 186 6.28 18.61 -11.51
N ALA A 187 6.02 19.29 -12.65
CA ALA A 187 4.80 19.14 -13.45
C ALA A 187 5.10 18.58 -14.84
#